data_562ac4919e331e3074ab7b10a6e2eaee
#
_entry.id   562ac4919e331e3074ab7b10a6e2eaee
#
_cell.length_a   1.000
_cell.length_b   1.000
_cell.length_c   1.000
_cell.angle_alpha   90.00
_cell.angle_beta   90.00
_cell.angle_gamma   90.00
#
_symmetry.space_group_name_H-M   'P 1'
#
loop_
_entity.id
_entity.type
_entity.pdbx_description
1 polymer ?
#
loop_
_entity_poly.entity_id
_entity_poly.type
_entity_poly.pdbx_seq_one_letter_code
_entity_poly.pdbx_strand_id
1 'polypeptide(L)'
;MLFPPDPAADVPPRVVVTGCGLVTPLGVGMAANAEGFRTGRTAFRAVTAFDVSRQRVRTAAQVDLPDALPATALAPKAARRLDRAGAMLLWAAH
;
A
#
# COMPACT_ATOMS: atom_id res chain seq x y z
N MET A 1 -14.86 -21.08 15.63
CA MET A 1 -13.61 -21.51 15.00
C MET A 1 -13.85 -21.67 13.49
N LEU A 2 -13.07 -20.99 12.67
CA LEU A 2 -13.22 -21.07 11.21
C LEU A 2 -12.75 -22.42 10.65
N PHE A 3 -11.75 -23.03 11.28
CA PHE A 3 -11.18 -24.29 10.84
C PHE A 3 -11.26 -25.30 11.97
N PRO A 4 -11.85 -26.47 11.72
CA PRO A 4 -11.86 -27.51 12.73
C PRO A 4 -10.43 -28.00 13.00
N PRO A 5 -10.06 -28.34 14.24
CA PRO A 5 -8.77 -28.89 14.51
C PRO A 5 -8.61 -30.26 13.85
N ASP A 6 -7.41 -30.54 13.33
CA ASP A 6 -7.06 -31.86 12.83
C ASP A 6 -6.77 -32.76 14.03
N PRO A 7 -7.60 -33.79 14.27
CA PRO A 7 -7.39 -34.66 15.43
C PRO A 7 -6.10 -35.50 15.34
N ALA A 8 -5.48 -35.58 14.16
CA ALA A 8 -4.22 -36.30 13.97
C ALA A 8 -3.01 -35.37 14.12
N ALA A 9 -3.21 -34.05 14.27
CA ALA A 9 -2.11 -33.11 14.41
C ALA A 9 -1.64 -33.04 15.86
N ASP A 10 -0.39 -33.39 16.12
CA ASP A 10 0.23 -33.27 17.44
C ASP A 10 0.74 -31.85 17.71
N VAL A 11 0.89 -31.02 16.65
CA VAL A 11 1.35 -29.64 16.75
C VAL A 11 0.35 -28.71 16.08
N PRO A 12 0.15 -27.51 16.62
CA PRO A 12 -0.75 -26.55 15.99
C PRO A 12 -0.21 -26.13 14.61
N PRO A 13 -1.09 -25.83 13.65
CA PRO A 13 -0.66 -25.33 12.34
C PRO A 13 0.12 -24.02 12.51
N ARG A 14 1.17 -23.88 11.70
CA ARG A 14 1.99 -22.66 11.67
C ARG A 14 1.50 -21.73 10.57
N VAL A 15 1.37 -20.48 10.95
CA VAL A 15 1.06 -19.42 9.98
C VAL A 15 2.29 -18.53 9.86
N VAL A 16 2.74 -18.32 8.65
CA VAL A 16 3.93 -17.52 8.39
C VAL A 16 3.62 -16.44 7.35
N VAL A 17 4.34 -15.32 7.43
CA VAL A 17 4.31 -14.28 6.40
C VAL A 17 5.34 -14.65 5.35
N THR A 18 4.89 -14.85 4.11
CA THR A 18 5.77 -15.23 2.99
C THR A 18 6.15 -14.04 2.13
N GLY A 19 5.52 -12.89 2.32
CA GLY A 19 5.82 -11.68 1.59
C GLY A 19 5.00 -10.53 2.11
N CYS A 20 5.40 -9.33 1.78
CA CYS A 20 4.65 -8.12 2.10
C CYS A 20 4.87 -7.07 1.03
N GLY A 21 3.88 -6.19 0.86
CA GLY A 21 3.95 -5.07 -0.04
C GLY A 21 3.61 -3.78 0.69
N LEU A 22 4.10 -2.68 0.17
CA LEU A 22 4.02 -1.41 0.88
C LEU A 22 3.98 -0.25 -0.11
N VAL A 23 3.05 0.66 0.12
CA VAL A 23 2.98 1.94 -0.60
C VAL A 23 2.86 3.04 0.44
N THR A 24 3.81 3.95 0.43
CA THR A 24 3.84 5.10 1.35
C THR A 24 4.30 6.35 0.58
N PRO A 25 4.23 7.54 1.21
CA PRO A 25 4.81 8.75 0.61
C PRO A 25 6.32 8.63 0.30
N LEU A 26 7.03 7.67 0.90
CA LEU A 26 8.44 7.42 0.62
C LEU A 26 8.64 6.66 -0.70
N GLY A 27 7.63 5.98 -1.18
CA GLY A 27 7.70 5.28 -2.46
C GLY A 27 6.79 4.07 -2.54
N VAL A 28 6.83 3.41 -3.68
CA VAL A 28 6.09 2.19 -3.97
C VAL A 28 7.05 1.01 -3.85
N GLY A 29 6.65 0.00 -3.07
CA GLY A 29 7.42 -1.22 -2.89
C GLY A 29 8.35 -1.21 -1.68
N MET A 30 8.77 -2.40 -1.28
CA MET A 30 9.61 -2.58 -0.09
C MET A 30 10.98 -1.91 -0.24
N ALA A 31 11.60 -2.00 -1.41
CA ALA A 31 12.94 -1.47 -1.61
C ALA A 31 13.00 0.06 -1.41
N ALA A 32 12.07 0.80 -2.02
CA ALA A 32 12.02 2.25 -1.90
C ALA A 32 11.72 2.68 -0.46
N ASN A 33 10.82 1.98 0.22
CA ASN A 33 10.46 2.29 1.60
C ASN A 33 11.60 1.95 2.57
N ALA A 34 12.25 0.80 2.39
CA ALA A 34 13.40 0.40 3.21
C ALA A 34 14.54 1.43 3.09
N GLU A 35 14.83 1.87 1.86
CA GLU A 35 15.85 2.90 1.63
C GLU A 35 15.49 4.22 2.29
N GLY A 36 14.21 4.64 2.20
CA GLY A 36 13.74 5.85 2.85
C GLY A 36 13.89 5.79 4.36
N PHE A 37 13.52 4.68 4.99
CA PHE A 37 13.70 4.48 6.43
C PHE A 37 15.18 4.44 6.82
N ARG A 38 16.00 3.73 6.04
CA ARG A 38 17.42 3.60 6.32
C ARG A 38 18.15 4.95 6.31
N THR A 39 17.77 5.83 5.39
CA THR A 39 18.38 7.16 5.25
C THR A 39 17.71 8.23 6.09
N GLY A 40 16.62 7.91 6.78
CA GLY A 40 15.87 8.89 7.58
C GLY A 40 15.14 9.93 6.74
N ARG A 41 14.83 9.61 5.49
CA ARG A 41 14.14 10.53 4.58
C ARG A 41 12.71 10.78 5.05
N THR A 42 12.26 12.04 4.99
CA THR A 42 10.88 12.42 5.23
C THR A 42 10.21 12.78 3.91
N ALA A 43 8.87 12.71 3.87
CA ALA A 43 8.12 12.98 2.67
C ALA A 43 7.01 14.02 2.89
N PHE A 44 7.15 14.84 3.91
CA PHE A 44 6.22 15.95 4.14
C PHE A 44 6.50 17.07 3.12
N ARG A 45 5.45 17.53 2.47
CA ARG A 45 5.56 18.58 1.45
C ARG A 45 4.24 19.35 1.35
N ALA A 46 4.25 20.44 0.59
CA ALA A 46 3.04 21.18 0.30
C ALA A 46 2.02 20.30 -0.40
N VAL A 47 0.76 20.41 0.03
CA VAL A 47 -0.33 19.63 -0.57
C VAL A 47 -0.58 20.11 -1.99
N THR A 48 -0.57 19.19 -2.96
CA THR A 48 -0.84 19.48 -4.37
C THR A 48 -2.05 18.74 -4.91
N ALA A 49 -2.57 17.75 -4.16
CA ALA A 49 -3.66 16.91 -4.62
C ALA A 49 -5.00 17.67 -4.70
N PHE A 50 -5.17 18.71 -3.91
CA PHE A 50 -6.36 19.57 -3.91
C PHE A 50 -6.01 20.94 -3.34
N ASP A 51 -6.92 21.89 -3.50
CA ASP A 51 -6.71 23.26 -3.02
C ASP A 51 -6.81 23.32 -1.49
N VAL A 52 -5.74 23.78 -0.84
CA VAL A 52 -5.65 23.92 0.62
C VAL A 52 -5.41 25.38 1.03
N SER A 53 -5.63 26.35 0.13
CA SER A 53 -5.33 27.77 0.38
C SER A 53 -6.08 28.32 1.60
N ARG A 54 -7.25 27.78 1.90
CA ARG A 54 -8.07 28.16 3.05
C ARG A 54 -7.84 27.32 4.29
N GLN A 55 -6.94 26.34 4.22
CA GLN A 55 -6.67 25.46 5.34
C GLN A 55 -5.54 25.98 6.21
N ARG A 56 -5.62 25.70 7.50
CA ARG A 56 -4.57 26.07 8.45
C ARG A 56 -3.30 25.25 8.22
N VAL A 57 -3.46 23.96 7.97
CA VAL A 57 -2.34 23.06 7.64
C VAL A 57 -2.32 22.85 6.14
N ARG A 58 -1.16 23.08 5.52
CA ARG A 58 -1.00 23.02 4.05
C ARG A 58 0.07 22.03 3.63
N THR A 59 0.61 21.25 4.56
CA THR A 59 1.59 20.21 4.28
C THR A 59 1.06 18.86 4.68
N ALA A 60 1.46 17.83 3.94
CA ALA A 60 1.07 16.45 4.19
C ALA A 60 2.11 15.51 3.58
N ALA A 61 2.08 14.28 4.00
CA ALA A 61 2.84 13.21 3.38
C ALA A 61 1.97 12.54 2.32
N GLN A 62 2.02 13.05 1.10
CA GLN A 62 1.23 12.54 -0.02
C GLN A 62 1.94 11.38 -0.71
N VAL A 63 1.15 10.39 -1.13
CA VAL A 63 1.65 9.28 -1.94
C VAL A 63 1.60 9.69 -3.41
N ASP A 64 2.71 9.51 -4.12
CA ASP A 64 2.77 9.65 -5.58
C ASP A 64 2.57 8.26 -6.18
N LEU A 65 1.43 8.07 -6.83
CA LEU A 65 1.15 6.83 -7.55
C LEU A 65 1.46 7.01 -9.02
N PRO A 66 1.98 5.96 -9.69
CA PRO A 66 2.04 5.96 -11.15
C PRO A 66 0.64 6.15 -11.76
N ASP A 67 0.56 6.79 -12.91
CA ASP A 67 -0.71 7.04 -13.59
C ASP A 67 -1.38 5.75 -14.05
N ALA A 68 -0.59 4.75 -14.43
CA ALA A 68 -1.08 3.44 -14.83
C ALA A 68 -1.20 2.51 -13.62
N LEU A 69 -2.15 1.59 -13.66
CA LEU A 69 -2.23 0.52 -12.67
C LEU A 69 -1.17 -0.55 -12.95
N PRO A 70 -0.72 -1.30 -11.91
CA PRO A 70 0.20 -2.41 -12.13
C PRO A 70 -0.50 -3.54 -12.90
N ALA A 71 0.30 -4.46 -13.44
CA ALA A 71 -0.25 -5.67 -14.06
C ALA A 71 -1.16 -6.39 -13.05
N THR A 72 -2.39 -6.67 -13.47
CA THR A 72 -3.40 -7.22 -12.58
C THR A 72 -4.32 -8.16 -13.33
N ALA A 73 -4.89 -9.13 -12.62
CA ALA A 73 -5.91 -10.03 -13.16
C ALA A 73 -7.31 -9.38 -13.20
N LEU A 74 -7.47 -8.16 -12.69
CA LEU A 74 -8.76 -7.47 -12.73
C LEU A 74 -9.17 -7.15 -14.17
N ALA A 75 -10.46 -7.32 -14.45
CA ALA A 75 -11.01 -6.87 -15.73
C ALA A 75 -10.86 -5.35 -15.86
N PRO A 76 -10.61 -4.82 -17.07
CA PRO A 76 -10.44 -3.37 -17.26
C PRO A 76 -11.59 -2.53 -16.71
N LYS A 77 -12.82 -3.04 -16.80
CA LYS A 77 -14.00 -2.36 -16.25
C LYS A 77 -13.95 -2.25 -14.73
N ALA A 78 -13.53 -3.32 -14.04
CA ALA A 78 -13.36 -3.31 -12.60
C ALA A 78 -12.21 -2.39 -12.19
N ALA A 79 -11.10 -2.44 -12.90
CA ALA A 79 -9.94 -1.60 -12.64
C ALA A 79 -10.29 -0.10 -12.72
N ARG A 80 -11.11 0.30 -13.69
CA ARG A 80 -11.52 1.70 -13.85
C ARG A 80 -12.42 2.23 -12.73
N ARG A 81 -13.01 1.35 -11.94
CA ARG A 81 -13.87 1.72 -10.81
C ARG A 81 -13.10 1.88 -9.51
N LEU A 82 -11.82 1.61 -9.50
CA LEU A 82 -11.02 1.75 -8.30
C LEU A 82 -10.86 3.22 -7.94
N ASP A 83 -11.03 3.50 -6.66
CA ASP A 83 -10.66 4.79 -6.09
C ASP A 83 -9.15 4.82 -5.81
N ARG A 84 -8.67 5.92 -5.23
CA ARG A 84 -7.26 6.07 -4.91
C ARG A 84 -6.77 5.00 -3.93
N ALA A 85 -7.56 4.67 -2.91
CA ALA A 85 -7.20 3.64 -1.93
C ALA A 85 -7.09 2.26 -2.59
N GLY A 86 -8.01 1.93 -3.49
CA GLY A 86 -7.97 0.69 -4.25
C GLY A 86 -6.73 0.60 -5.15
N ALA A 87 -6.37 1.68 -5.81
CA ALA A 87 -5.16 1.75 -6.62
C ALA A 87 -3.89 1.56 -5.77
N MET A 88 -3.84 2.19 -4.60
CA MET A 88 -2.73 2.01 -3.65
C MET A 88 -2.61 0.56 -3.20
N LEU A 89 -3.75 -0.09 -2.91
CA LEU A 89 -3.76 -1.50 -2.51
C LEU A 89 -3.23 -2.40 -3.62
N LEU A 90 -3.62 -2.15 -4.88
CA LEU A 90 -3.08 -2.91 -6.01
C LEU A 90 -1.57 -2.76 -6.14
N TRP A 91 -1.06 -1.54 -6.01
CA TRP A 91 0.39 -1.31 -6.05
C TRP A 91 1.12 -1.97 -4.89
N ALA A 92 0.52 -1.99 -3.71
CA ALA A 92 1.11 -2.68 -2.56
C ALA A 92 1.13 -4.20 -2.75
N ALA A 93 0.10 -4.75 -3.39
CA ALA A 93 -0.02 -6.19 -3.61
C ALA A 93 0.80 -6.71 -4.81
N HIS A 94 1.21 -5.82 -5.72
CA HIS A 94 1.95 -6.17 -6.93
C HIS A 94 3.40 -6.55 -6.58
#